data_a9388e1d543c5a7c3b3bde985e5395ef
#
_entry.id   a9388e1d543c5a7c3b3bde985e5395ef
#
_cell.length_a   1.000
_cell.length_b   1.000
_cell.length_c   1.000
_cell.angle_alpha   90.00
_cell.angle_beta   90.00
_cell.angle_gamma   90.00
#
_symmetry.space_group_name_H-M   'P 1'
#
loop_
_entity.id
_entity.type
_entity.pdbx_description
1 polymer ?
#
loop_
_entity_poly.entity_id
_entity_poly.type
_entity_poly.pdbx_seq_one_letter_code
_entity_poly.pdbx_strand_id
1 'polypeptide(L)'
;YTNETFNTSGTFQVDQPILWTDGTISLINRFGWQDNSSIIEGDKTSNRAFSNDLYLQLTQPIFTYNKRKMELKQIEYDYENANISYALQQLNTEKSITDQFYSVYMAQSNLEISREELVNAQQSYDIIKNKVEADLAAKDELFQAELNLATARSSVDESQVNLENAKDKLKQTLGMRLDEDILVFAEVEIKPIQVNLDQAISHGLGSRLELRQREIESKELEFDMIKTKALNEFKGDVSISFGLIGDNSHLNKVYNNPTQTPRVS
;
A
#
# COMPACT_ATOMS: atom_id res chain seq x y z
N TYR A 1 2.21 63.92 -20.32
CA TYR A 1 3.01 62.78 -20.76
C TYR A 1 2.45 61.51 -20.13
N THR A 2 1.90 60.57 -20.92
CA THR A 2 1.37 59.28 -20.45
C THR A 2 2.03 58.16 -21.23
N ASN A 3 2.61 57.18 -20.51
CA ASN A 3 3.15 55.93 -21.07
C ASN A 3 2.24 54.78 -20.72
N GLU A 4 1.85 54.00 -21.72
CA GLU A 4 1.13 52.75 -21.59
C GLU A 4 2.00 51.64 -22.16
N THR A 5 2.25 50.59 -21.37
CA THR A 5 2.99 49.38 -21.80
C THR A 5 2.13 48.18 -21.64
N PHE A 6 1.93 47.44 -22.68
CA PHE A 6 1.27 46.16 -22.67
C PHE A 6 2.25 45.06 -23.06
N ASN A 7 2.40 44.04 -22.19
CA ASN A 7 3.30 42.90 -22.42
C ASN A 7 2.53 41.62 -22.31
N THR A 8 2.76 40.70 -23.25
CA THR A 8 2.27 39.32 -23.14
C THR A 8 3.39 38.37 -23.56
N SER A 9 3.48 37.22 -22.87
CA SER A 9 4.48 36.19 -23.21
C SER A 9 3.90 34.80 -23.02
N GLY A 10 4.34 33.88 -23.86
CA GLY A 10 4.06 32.46 -23.75
C GLY A 10 5.37 31.68 -23.84
N THR A 11 5.49 30.62 -23.04
CA THR A 11 6.64 29.71 -23.08
C THR A 11 6.14 28.29 -23.33
N PHE A 12 6.73 27.65 -24.33
CA PHE A 12 6.58 26.22 -24.60
C PHE A 12 7.90 25.54 -24.27
N GLN A 13 7.87 24.52 -23.45
CA GLN A 13 9.06 23.79 -22.99
C GLN A 13 8.81 22.30 -23.04
N VAL A 14 9.78 21.56 -23.57
CA VAL A 14 9.83 20.11 -23.56
C VAL A 14 11.14 19.69 -22.91
N ASP A 15 11.04 18.92 -21.83
CA ASP A 15 12.19 18.43 -21.06
C ASP A 15 12.37 16.94 -21.27
N GLN A 16 13.57 16.52 -21.63
CA GLN A 16 13.99 15.14 -21.73
C GLN A 16 15.06 14.85 -20.68
N PRO A 17 14.73 14.12 -19.61
CA PRO A 17 15.71 13.71 -18.61
C PRO A 17 16.68 12.64 -19.16
N ILE A 18 17.94 12.70 -18.72
CA ILE A 18 18.99 11.74 -19.04
C ILE A 18 19.25 10.89 -17.78
N LEU A 19 18.82 9.63 -17.81
CA LEU A 19 18.90 8.73 -16.66
C LEU A 19 20.33 8.47 -16.16
N TRP A 20 21.31 8.44 -17.07
CA TRP A 20 22.69 8.02 -16.74
C TRP A 20 23.48 9.11 -16.03
N THR A 21 23.23 10.37 -16.37
CA THR A 21 23.98 11.52 -15.84
C THR A 21 23.19 12.40 -14.90
N ASP A 22 21.89 12.14 -14.73
CA ASP A 22 20.92 12.99 -14.03
C ASP A 22 20.72 14.37 -14.68
N GLY A 23 21.25 14.59 -15.90
CA GLY A 23 21.09 15.80 -16.68
C GLY A 23 19.70 15.91 -17.30
N THR A 24 19.40 17.08 -17.86
CA THR A 24 18.15 17.34 -18.60
C THR A 24 18.46 18.10 -19.87
N ILE A 25 17.93 17.66 -21.00
CA ILE A 25 17.90 18.39 -22.25
C ILE A 25 16.52 19.05 -22.37
N SER A 26 16.49 20.35 -22.54
CA SER A 26 15.26 21.14 -22.67
C SER A 26 15.22 21.84 -24.01
N LEU A 27 14.13 21.69 -24.75
CA LEU A 27 13.81 22.52 -25.90
C LEU A 27 12.81 23.58 -25.42
N ILE A 28 13.21 24.82 -25.52
CA ILE A 28 12.43 25.96 -25.00
C ILE A 28 12.16 26.92 -26.11
N ASN A 29 10.88 27.26 -26.31
CA ASN A 29 10.45 28.34 -27.18
C ASN A 29 9.69 29.36 -26.33
N ARG A 30 10.20 30.59 -26.30
CA ARG A 30 9.58 31.72 -25.61
C ARG A 30 9.16 32.76 -26.62
N PHE A 31 7.87 33.02 -26.66
CA PHE A 31 7.27 34.05 -27.49
C PHE A 31 6.89 35.24 -26.61
N GLY A 32 7.22 36.45 -27.07
CA GLY A 32 6.86 37.70 -26.40
C GLY A 32 6.24 38.67 -27.40
N TRP A 33 5.28 39.44 -26.93
CA TRP A 33 4.73 40.58 -27.60
C TRP A 33 4.68 41.74 -26.65
N GLN A 34 5.13 42.93 -27.13
CA GLN A 34 5.17 44.16 -26.38
C GLN A 34 4.60 45.28 -27.23
N ASP A 35 3.72 46.11 -26.66
CA ASP A 35 3.22 47.35 -27.24
C ASP A 35 3.48 48.46 -26.23
N ASN A 36 4.39 49.36 -26.62
CA ASN A 36 4.71 50.57 -25.85
C ASN A 36 4.11 51.77 -26.55
N SER A 37 3.13 52.43 -25.95
CA SER A 37 2.55 53.64 -26.46
C SER A 37 2.85 54.83 -25.54
N SER A 38 3.29 55.93 -26.12
CA SER A 38 3.49 57.23 -25.45
C SER A 38 2.65 58.29 -26.09
N ILE A 39 2.02 59.14 -25.27
CA ILE A 39 1.24 60.27 -25.68
C ILE A 39 1.96 61.52 -25.18
N ILE A 40 2.46 62.35 -26.13
CA ILE A 40 3.13 63.62 -25.86
C ILE A 40 2.38 64.68 -26.62
N GLU A 41 1.85 65.70 -25.92
CA GLU A 41 1.10 66.85 -26.47
C GLU A 41 -0.05 66.48 -27.43
N GLY A 42 -0.65 65.27 -27.26
CA GLY A 42 -1.77 64.82 -28.09
C GLY A 42 -1.37 63.88 -29.23
N ASP A 43 -0.09 63.76 -29.52
CA ASP A 43 0.40 62.78 -30.49
C ASP A 43 0.71 61.42 -29.85
N LYS A 44 0.05 60.37 -30.35
CA LYS A 44 0.24 59.00 -29.90
C LYS A 44 1.26 58.27 -30.74
N THR A 45 2.41 57.91 -30.14
CA THR A 45 3.42 57.03 -30.77
C THR A 45 3.29 55.65 -30.15
N SER A 46 3.14 54.62 -31.01
CA SER A 46 3.10 53.21 -30.58
C SER A 46 4.25 52.45 -31.20
N ASN A 47 5.03 51.75 -30.38
CA ASN A 47 6.11 50.88 -30.81
C ASN A 47 5.77 49.43 -30.41
N ARG A 48 5.58 48.56 -31.41
CA ARG A 48 5.26 47.15 -31.25
C ARG A 48 6.48 46.31 -31.53
N ALA A 49 6.74 45.34 -30.68
CA ALA A 49 7.82 44.38 -30.87
C ALA A 49 7.31 42.95 -30.58
N PHE A 50 7.65 42.04 -31.46
CA PHE A 50 7.50 40.62 -31.30
C PHE A 50 8.88 40.02 -31.08
N SER A 51 9.02 39.18 -30.03
CA SER A 51 10.24 38.41 -29.79
C SER A 51 9.92 36.92 -29.80
N ASN A 52 10.84 36.14 -30.30
CA ASN A 52 10.78 34.69 -30.20
C ASN A 52 12.17 34.12 -29.96
N ASP A 53 12.33 33.45 -28.81
CA ASP A 53 13.55 32.80 -28.40
C ASP A 53 13.34 31.29 -28.50
N LEU A 54 14.09 30.65 -29.38
CA LEU A 54 14.11 29.19 -29.50
C LEU A 54 15.50 28.70 -29.14
N TYR A 55 15.62 27.90 -28.09
CA TYR A 55 16.91 27.36 -27.68
C TYR A 55 16.83 25.94 -27.13
N LEU A 56 17.91 25.22 -27.34
CA LEU A 56 18.19 23.91 -26.73
C LEU A 56 19.11 24.15 -25.54
N GLN A 57 18.73 23.63 -24.39
CA GLN A 57 19.50 23.74 -23.16
C GLN A 57 19.84 22.36 -22.63
N LEU A 58 21.10 22.13 -22.26
CA LEU A 58 21.55 21.00 -21.47
C LEU A 58 21.88 21.51 -20.07
N THR A 59 21.23 20.97 -19.07
CA THR A 59 21.56 21.22 -17.67
C THR A 59 22.10 19.92 -17.05
N GLN A 60 23.33 19.97 -16.53
CA GLN A 60 24.00 18.81 -15.96
C GLN A 60 24.44 19.12 -14.53
N PRO A 61 23.83 18.42 -13.51
CA PRO A 61 24.33 18.50 -12.15
C PRO A 61 25.71 17.82 -12.05
N ILE A 62 26.62 18.45 -11.30
CA ILE A 62 27.97 17.97 -11.02
C ILE A 62 28.21 17.91 -9.51
N PHE A 63 29.13 17.05 -9.08
CA PHE A 63 29.47 16.84 -7.68
C PHE A 63 28.28 16.35 -6.82
N THR A 64 27.39 15.55 -7.40
CA THR A 64 26.25 14.98 -6.70
C THR A 64 26.01 13.54 -7.17
N TYR A 65 25.24 12.78 -6.37
CA TYR A 65 24.83 11.43 -6.77
C TYR A 65 23.76 11.51 -7.87
N ASN A 66 23.63 10.44 -8.66
CA ASN A 66 22.58 10.35 -9.68
C ASN A 66 21.22 10.09 -9.01
N LYS A 67 20.47 11.16 -8.86
CA LYS A 67 19.18 11.19 -8.15
C LYS A 67 18.12 10.34 -8.87
N ARG A 68 18.01 10.49 -10.20
CA ARG A 68 17.01 9.77 -11.01
C ARG A 68 17.23 8.25 -11.01
N LYS A 69 18.50 7.83 -11.11
CA LYS A 69 18.84 6.41 -11.02
C LYS A 69 18.50 5.83 -9.64
N MET A 70 18.72 6.59 -8.58
CA MET A 70 18.36 6.19 -7.23
C MET A 70 16.84 6.11 -7.05
N GLU A 71 16.10 7.13 -7.53
CA GLU A 71 14.63 7.15 -7.49
C GLU A 71 14.03 5.96 -8.26
N LEU A 72 14.56 5.67 -9.45
CA LEU A 72 14.13 4.49 -10.21
C LEU A 72 14.35 3.20 -9.41
N LYS A 73 15.52 3.07 -8.79
CA LYS A 73 15.85 1.89 -7.98
C LYS A 73 14.96 1.76 -6.74
N GLN A 74 14.60 2.89 -6.13
CA GLN A 74 13.65 2.93 -5.01
C GLN A 74 12.27 2.45 -5.46
N ILE A 75 11.76 2.91 -6.60
CA ILE A 75 10.48 2.46 -7.16
C ILE A 75 10.51 0.95 -7.48
N GLU A 76 11.64 0.42 -7.96
CA GLU A 76 11.79 -1.03 -8.17
C GLU A 76 11.66 -1.80 -6.85
N TYR A 77 12.29 -1.32 -5.76
CA TYR A 77 12.16 -1.92 -4.42
C TYR A 77 10.75 -1.78 -3.84
N ASP A 78 10.12 -0.62 -4.00
CA ASP A 78 8.73 -0.42 -3.59
C ASP A 78 7.78 -1.41 -4.30
N TYR A 79 7.98 -1.62 -5.60
CA TYR A 79 7.21 -2.58 -6.37
C TYR A 79 7.45 -4.02 -5.91
N GLU A 80 8.71 -4.42 -5.68
CA GLU A 80 9.06 -5.74 -5.15
C GLU A 80 8.42 -5.94 -3.75
N ASN A 81 8.53 -4.94 -2.87
CA ASN A 81 7.96 -4.97 -1.53
C ASN A 81 6.43 -5.07 -1.53
N ALA A 82 5.77 -4.39 -2.46
CA ALA A 82 4.33 -4.51 -2.65
C ALA A 82 3.91 -5.94 -3.08
N ASN A 83 4.66 -6.57 -3.97
CA ASN A 83 4.42 -7.96 -4.38
C ASN A 83 4.63 -8.95 -3.22
N ILE A 84 5.70 -8.76 -2.43
CA ILE A 84 5.95 -9.56 -1.23
C ILE A 84 4.81 -9.39 -0.22
N SER A 85 4.39 -8.15 0.03
CA SER A 85 3.30 -7.86 0.95
C SER A 85 1.98 -8.48 0.50
N TYR A 86 1.71 -8.49 -0.81
CA TYR A 86 0.55 -9.17 -1.37
C TYR A 86 0.60 -10.69 -1.12
N ALA A 87 1.75 -11.33 -1.38
CA ALA A 87 1.92 -12.77 -1.14
C ALA A 87 1.78 -13.13 0.35
N LEU A 88 2.35 -12.32 1.25
CA LEU A 88 2.19 -12.49 2.69
C LEU A 88 0.73 -12.32 3.14
N GLN A 89 0.02 -11.35 2.55
CA GLN A 89 -1.41 -11.15 2.84
C GLN A 89 -2.25 -12.34 2.38
N GLN A 90 -1.94 -12.95 1.23
CA GLN A 90 -2.61 -14.17 0.78
C GLN A 90 -2.40 -15.32 1.77
N LEU A 91 -1.15 -15.57 2.20
CA LEU A 91 -0.82 -16.60 3.19
C LEU A 91 -1.52 -16.35 4.53
N ASN A 92 -1.56 -15.12 5.00
CA ASN A 92 -2.25 -14.75 6.24
C ASN A 92 -3.76 -14.93 6.13
N THR A 93 -4.35 -14.62 4.97
CA THR A 93 -5.78 -14.85 4.71
C THR A 93 -6.10 -16.34 4.71
N GLU A 94 -5.30 -17.15 3.99
CA GLU A 94 -5.44 -18.61 3.96
C GLU A 94 -5.35 -19.21 5.39
N LYS A 95 -4.34 -18.80 6.15
CA LYS A 95 -4.18 -19.22 7.55
C LYS A 95 -5.41 -18.83 8.39
N SER A 96 -5.87 -17.58 8.27
CA SER A 96 -7.01 -17.08 9.04
C SER A 96 -8.29 -17.85 8.72
N ILE A 97 -8.56 -18.14 7.45
CA ILE A 97 -9.72 -18.94 7.03
C ILE A 97 -9.59 -20.36 7.58
N THR A 98 -8.41 -20.97 7.50
CA THR A 98 -8.15 -22.30 8.02
C THR A 98 -8.37 -22.39 9.54
N ASP A 99 -7.82 -21.43 10.30
CA ASP A 99 -7.99 -21.36 11.75
C ASP A 99 -9.47 -21.21 12.14
N GLN A 100 -10.22 -20.38 11.43
CA GLN A 100 -11.65 -20.18 11.69
C GLN A 100 -12.49 -21.38 11.27
N PHE A 101 -12.14 -22.04 10.16
CA PHE A 101 -12.79 -23.28 9.73
C PHE A 101 -12.69 -24.35 10.82
N TYR A 102 -11.49 -24.59 11.34
CA TYR A 102 -11.32 -25.56 12.44
C TYR A 102 -11.95 -25.09 13.74
N SER A 103 -12.03 -23.78 13.98
CA SER A 103 -12.77 -23.26 15.14
C SER A 103 -14.26 -23.58 15.08
N VAL A 104 -14.89 -23.46 13.90
CA VAL A 104 -16.29 -23.89 13.70
C VAL A 104 -16.43 -25.40 13.89
N TYR A 105 -15.54 -26.20 13.30
CA TYR A 105 -15.56 -27.65 13.45
C TYR A 105 -15.47 -28.08 14.92
N MET A 106 -14.55 -27.49 15.68
CA MET A 106 -14.40 -27.76 17.12
C MET A 106 -15.66 -27.33 17.91
N ALA A 107 -16.26 -26.20 17.60
CA ALA A 107 -17.46 -25.71 18.22
C ALA A 107 -18.68 -26.64 17.94
N GLN A 108 -18.78 -27.18 16.71
CA GLN A 108 -19.79 -28.20 16.37
C GLN A 108 -19.61 -29.48 17.19
N SER A 109 -18.37 -29.99 17.28
CA SER A 109 -18.07 -31.18 18.07
C SER A 109 -18.33 -30.97 19.56
N ASN A 110 -17.99 -29.80 20.11
CA ASN A 110 -18.28 -29.47 21.51
C ASN A 110 -19.78 -29.40 21.80
N LEU A 111 -20.58 -28.85 20.88
CA LEU A 111 -22.04 -28.83 21.03
C LEU A 111 -22.62 -30.25 21.04
N GLU A 112 -22.10 -31.13 20.17
CA GLU A 112 -22.52 -32.54 20.15
C GLU A 112 -22.22 -33.24 21.47
N ILE A 113 -20.99 -33.08 21.99
CA ILE A 113 -20.59 -33.61 23.32
C ILE A 113 -21.50 -33.05 24.42
N SER A 114 -21.75 -31.74 24.47
CA SER A 114 -22.63 -31.14 25.49
C SER A 114 -24.07 -31.68 25.42
N ARG A 115 -24.56 -31.98 24.21
CA ARG A 115 -25.88 -32.62 24.04
C ARG A 115 -25.90 -34.04 24.56
N GLU A 116 -24.86 -34.82 24.32
CA GLU A 116 -24.73 -36.17 24.90
C GLU A 116 -24.63 -36.12 26.42
N GLU A 117 -23.88 -35.18 26.98
CA GLU A 117 -23.81 -34.98 28.45
C GLU A 117 -25.18 -34.61 29.04
N LEU A 118 -25.96 -33.78 28.35
CA LEU A 118 -27.32 -33.45 28.78
C LEU A 118 -28.23 -34.68 28.79
N VAL A 119 -28.16 -35.55 27.78
CA VAL A 119 -28.92 -36.81 27.73
C VAL A 119 -28.53 -37.69 28.90
N ASN A 120 -27.24 -37.83 29.19
CA ASN A 120 -26.75 -38.64 30.33
C ASN A 120 -27.18 -38.06 31.69
N ALA A 121 -27.12 -36.71 31.83
CA ALA A 121 -27.58 -36.06 33.06
C ALA A 121 -29.09 -36.19 33.26
N GLN A 122 -29.89 -36.13 32.21
CA GLN A 122 -31.34 -36.38 32.27
C GLN A 122 -31.65 -37.81 32.68
N GLN A 123 -30.99 -38.81 32.10
CA GLN A 123 -31.16 -40.22 32.47
C GLN A 123 -30.80 -40.46 33.95
N SER A 124 -29.67 -39.88 34.40
CA SER A 124 -29.22 -39.96 35.79
C SER A 124 -30.24 -39.35 36.75
N TYR A 125 -30.77 -38.17 36.42
CA TYR A 125 -31.83 -37.52 37.21
C TYR A 125 -33.08 -38.39 37.31
N ASP A 126 -33.55 -38.97 36.20
CA ASP A 126 -34.74 -39.80 36.17
C ASP A 126 -34.56 -41.10 37.02
N ILE A 127 -33.36 -41.70 36.96
CA ILE A 127 -33.03 -42.86 37.79
C ILE A 127 -33.06 -42.54 39.30
N ILE A 128 -32.41 -41.41 39.69
CA ILE A 128 -32.32 -40.98 41.08
C ILE A 128 -33.71 -40.59 41.61
N LYS A 129 -34.48 -39.86 40.78
CA LYS A 129 -35.87 -39.48 41.10
C LYS A 129 -36.73 -40.74 41.46
N ASN A 130 -36.68 -41.73 40.58
CA ASN A 130 -37.41 -43.00 40.80
C ASN A 130 -36.94 -43.72 42.08
N LYS A 131 -35.65 -43.72 42.42
CA LYS A 131 -35.11 -44.28 43.63
C LYS A 131 -35.58 -43.54 44.88
N VAL A 132 -35.63 -42.22 44.86
CA VAL A 132 -36.11 -41.37 45.94
C VAL A 132 -37.61 -41.57 46.17
N GLU A 133 -38.40 -41.67 45.09
CA GLU A 133 -39.83 -41.98 45.13
C GLU A 133 -40.10 -43.35 45.73
N ALA A 134 -39.18 -44.33 45.60
CA ALA A 134 -39.21 -45.66 46.18
C ALA A 134 -38.56 -45.75 47.57
N ASP A 135 -38.17 -44.63 48.20
CA ASP A 135 -37.42 -44.58 49.49
C ASP A 135 -36.06 -45.32 49.44
N LEU A 136 -35.45 -45.44 48.25
CA LEU A 136 -34.17 -46.12 48.02
C LEU A 136 -32.95 -45.17 47.88
N ALA A 137 -33.18 -43.90 47.90
CA ALA A 137 -32.12 -42.85 47.81
C ALA A 137 -32.53 -41.64 48.66
N ALA A 138 -31.52 -40.83 49.05
CA ALA A 138 -31.72 -39.61 49.81
C ALA A 138 -32.20 -38.47 48.97
N LYS A 139 -32.98 -37.54 49.52
CA LYS A 139 -33.42 -36.31 48.80
C LYS A 139 -32.26 -35.43 48.37
N ASP A 140 -31.13 -35.39 49.07
CA ASP A 140 -29.94 -34.67 48.76
C ASP A 140 -29.32 -35.15 47.46
N GLU A 141 -29.41 -36.46 47.17
CA GLU A 141 -28.95 -37.02 45.89
C GLU A 141 -29.80 -36.48 44.71
N LEU A 142 -31.11 -36.34 44.91
CA LEU A 142 -32.02 -35.78 43.91
C LEU A 142 -31.69 -34.31 43.62
N PHE A 143 -31.45 -33.51 44.67
CA PHE A 143 -31.05 -32.12 44.49
C PHE A 143 -29.73 -31.98 43.72
N GLN A 144 -28.75 -32.87 44.00
CA GLN A 144 -27.50 -32.89 43.27
C GLN A 144 -27.69 -33.29 41.81
N ALA A 145 -28.55 -34.25 41.51
CA ALA A 145 -28.87 -34.67 40.16
C ALA A 145 -29.60 -33.55 39.39
N GLU A 146 -30.50 -32.81 40.05
CA GLU A 146 -31.18 -31.65 39.47
C GLU A 146 -30.21 -30.51 39.14
N LEU A 147 -29.27 -30.25 40.05
CA LEU A 147 -28.21 -29.25 39.79
C LEU A 147 -27.34 -29.66 38.60
N ASN A 148 -26.94 -30.92 38.53
CA ASN A 148 -26.15 -31.44 37.41
C ASN A 148 -26.90 -31.34 36.09
N LEU A 149 -28.19 -31.64 36.05
CA LEU A 149 -29.04 -31.49 34.88
C LEU A 149 -29.18 -30.04 34.46
N ALA A 150 -29.39 -29.12 35.42
CA ALA A 150 -29.44 -27.68 35.11
C ALA A 150 -28.11 -27.14 34.53
N THR A 151 -27.00 -27.61 35.10
CA THR A 151 -25.66 -27.29 34.59
C THR A 151 -25.46 -27.79 33.15
N ALA A 152 -25.83 -29.07 32.89
CA ALA A 152 -25.72 -29.64 31.54
C ALA A 152 -26.59 -28.87 30.50
N ARG A 153 -27.80 -28.43 30.88
CA ARG A 153 -28.62 -27.58 30.01
C ARG A 153 -27.92 -26.26 29.68
N SER A 154 -27.37 -25.59 30.69
CA SER A 154 -26.62 -24.35 30.51
C SER A 154 -25.41 -24.51 29.61
N SER A 155 -24.70 -25.66 29.72
CA SER A 155 -23.55 -25.98 28.85
C SER A 155 -23.95 -26.16 27.37
N VAL A 156 -25.13 -26.74 27.11
CA VAL A 156 -25.64 -26.83 25.73
C VAL A 156 -25.95 -25.44 25.16
N ASP A 157 -26.63 -24.58 25.95
CA ASP A 157 -26.95 -23.22 25.51
C ASP A 157 -25.68 -22.42 25.23
N GLU A 158 -24.68 -22.51 26.10
CA GLU A 158 -23.37 -21.85 25.89
C GLU A 158 -22.66 -22.38 24.64
N SER A 159 -22.64 -23.71 24.45
CA SER A 159 -22.00 -24.32 23.27
C SER A 159 -22.71 -23.94 21.98
N GLN A 160 -24.04 -23.77 22.00
CA GLN A 160 -24.81 -23.29 20.84
C GLN A 160 -24.42 -21.84 20.47
N VAL A 161 -24.35 -20.96 21.47
CA VAL A 161 -23.93 -19.57 21.26
C VAL A 161 -22.50 -19.50 20.71
N ASN A 162 -21.61 -20.32 21.26
CA ASN A 162 -20.21 -20.37 20.80
C ASN A 162 -20.11 -20.87 19.34
N LEU A 163 -20.93 -21.85 18.94
CA LEU A 163 -21.01 -22.28 17.54
C LEU A 163 -21.49 -21.18 16.61
N GLU A 164 -22.57 -20.49 16.95
CA GLU A 164 -23.07 -19.37 16.13
C GLU A 164 -22.03 -18.25 15.99
N ASN A 165 -21.38 -17.87 17.07
CA ASN A 165 -20.29 -16.89 17.05
C ASN A 165 -19.12 -17.32 16.15
N ALA A 166 -18.72 -18.61 16.20
CA ALA A 166 -17.66 -19.14 15.34
C ALA A 166 -18.07 -19.14 13.85
N LYS A 167 -19.33 -19.54 13.54
CA LYS A 167 -19.88 -19.47 12.18
C LYS A 167 -19.90 -18.04 11.65
N ASP A 168 -20.37 -17.09 12.44
CA ASP A 168 -20.45 -15.69 12.04
C ASP A 168 -19.08 -15.10 11.74
N LYS A 169 -18.08 -15.44 12.53
CA LYS A 169 -16.70 -15.02 12.32
C LYS A 169 -16.11 -15.60 11.02
N LEU A 170 -16.40 -16.86 10.71
CA LEU A 170 -16.00 -17.48 9.44
C LEU A 170 -16.70 -16.81 8.26
N LYS A 171 -18.03 -16.60 8.33
CA LYS A 171 -18.80 -15.89 7.30
C LYS A 171 -18.24 -14.50 7.01
N GLN A 172 -17.94 -13.71 8.06
CA GLN A 172 -17.33 -12.38 7.91
C GLN A 172 -15.99 -12.44 7.15
N THR A 173 -15.13 -13.40 7.48
CA THR A 173 -13.84 -13.55 6.80
C THR A 173 -13.98 -13.99 5.35
N LEU A 174 -14.99 -14.81 5.05
CA LEU A 174 -15.32 -15.25 3.69
C LEU A 174 -16.10 -14.18 2.89
N GLY A 175 -16.54 -13.09 3.52
CA GLY A 175 -17.40 -12.08 2.89
C GLY A 175 -18.82 -12.57 2.60
N MET A 176 -19.28 -13.62 3.31
CA MET A 176 -20.64 -14.17 3.19
C MET A 176 -21.63 -13.34 4.01
N ARG A 177 -22.91 -13.47 3.68
CA ARG A 177 -23.99 -12.85 4.46
C ARG A 177 -24.16 -13.61 5.78
N LEU A 178 -24.49 -12.90 6.88
CA LEU A 178 -24.67 -13.51 8.19
C LEU A 178 -25.95 -14.36 8.29
N ASP A 179 -26.94 -14.12 7.43
CA ASP A 179 -28.21 -14.87 7.38
C ASP A 179 -28.10 -16.22 6.65
N GLU A 180 -26.99 -16.49 5.97
CA GLU A 180 -26.72 -17.79 5.36
C GLU A 180 -26.29 -18.80 6.41
N ASP A 181 -26.83 -20.03 6.38
CA ASP A 181 -26.36 -21.10 7.24
C ASP A 181 -25.19 -21.84 6.60
N ILE A 182 -24.21 -22.21 7.40
CA ILE A 182 -23.03 -22.96 6.98
C ILE A 182 -22.83 -24.20 7.84
N LEU A 183 -22.46 -25.31 7.19
CA LEU A 183 -22.02 -26.54 7.83
C LEU A 183 -20.57 -26.82 7.45
N VAL A 184 -19.76 -27.17 8.43
CA VAL A 184 -18.34 -27.45 8.24
C VAL A 184 -18.11 -28.96 8.48
N PHE A 185 -17.44 -29.60 7.53
CA PHE A 185 -17.01 -30.99 7.63
C PHE A 185 -15.50 -31.07 7.49
N ALA A 186 -14.84 -31.78 8.39
CA ALA A 186 -13.40 -32.00 8.31
C ALA A 186 -13.10 -33.49 8.52
N GLU A 187 -12.27 -34.05 7.62
CA GLU A 187 -11.60 -35.33 7.87
C GLU A 187 -10.26 -35.02 8.56
N VAL A 188 -10.17 -35.37 9.83
CA VAL A 188 -8.95 -35.19 10.62
C VAL A 188 -8.15 -36.49 10.61
N GLU A 189 -7.18 -36.57 9.66
CA GLU A 189 -6.22 -37.69 9.64
C GLU A 189 -4.90 -37.24 10.28
N ILE A 190 -4.51 -37.89 11.37
CA ILE A 190 -3.24 -37.61 12.04
C ILE A 190 -2.12 -38.36 11.32
N LYS A 191 -1.31 -37.63 10.56
CA LYS A 191 -0.08 -38.18 9.93
C LYS A 191 1.13 -37.73 10.76
N PRO A 192 1.85 -38.64 11.42
CA PRO A 192 3.08 -38.29 12.12
C PRO A 192 4.15 -37.88 11.09
N ILE A 193 4.63 -36.65 11.16
CA ILE A 193 5.69 -36.11 10.31
C ILE A 193 6.97 -36.00 11.14
N GLN A 194 8.06 -36.60 10.67
CA GLN A 194 9.39 -36.41 11.25
C GLN A 194 9.99 -35.14 10.68
N VAL A 195 10.24 -34.16 11.53
CA VAL A 195 10.84 -32.87 11.13
C VAL A 195 12.33 -32.89 11.49
N ASN A 196 13.19 -32.74 10.48
CA ASN A 196 14.61 -32.48 10.69
C ASN A 196 14.82 -31.01 10.96
N LEU A 197 15.38 -30.65 12.12
CA LEU A 197 15.55 -29.28 12.57
C LEU A 197 16.43 -28.44 11.62
N ASP A 198 17.58 -29.00 11.20
CA ASP A 198 18.54 -28.28 10.35
C ASP A 198 17.96 -27.98 8.96
N GLN A 199 17.22 -28.95 8.40
CA GLN A 199 16.51 -28.75 7.15
C GLN A 199 15.38 -27.73 7.29
N ALA A 200 14.62 -27.78 8.38
CA ALA A 200 13.54 -26.81 8.64
C ALA A 200 14.07 -25.38 8.76
N ILE A 201 15.20 -25.19 9.45
CA ILE A 201 15.88 -23.89 9.57
C ILE A 201 16.36 -23.42 8.20
N SER A 202 17.04 -24.29 7.45
CA SER A 202 17.58 -23.93 6.11
C SER A 202 16.46 -23.53 5.14
N HIS A 203 15.39 -24.31 5.07
CA HIS A 203 14.22 -23.95 4.25
C HIS A 203 13.52 -22.69 4.76
N GLY A 204 13.37 -22.53 6.08
CA GLY A 204 12.77 -21.32 6.66
C GLY A 204 13.55 -20.06 6.31
N LEU A 205 14.87 -20.09 6.43
CA LEU A 205 15.73 -18.95 6.07
C LEU A 205 15.74 -18.67 4.57
N GLY A 206 15.62 -19.70 3.73
CA GLY A 206 15.65 -19.54 2.26
C GLY A 206 14.32 -19.08 1.63
N SER A 207 13.19 -19.33 2.28
CA SER A 207 11.85 -19.07 1.71
C SER A 207 11.04 -17.99 2.43
N ARG A 208 11.53 -17.42 3.54
CA ARG A 208 10.79 -16.37 4.26
C ARG A 208 10.88 -15.05 3.53
N LEU A 209 9.73 -14.61 3.03
CA LEU A 209 9.57 -13.35 2.30
C LEU A 209 9.89 -12.12 3.17
N GLU A 210 9.69 -12.21 4.47
CA GLU A 210 10.00 -11.13 5.40
C GLU A 210 11.51 -10.83 5.49
N LEU A 211 12.38 -11.82 5.24
CA LEU A 211 13.82 -11.59 5.18
C LEU A 211 14.18 -10.72 3.97
N ARG A 212 13.52 -10.97 2.84
CA ARG A 212 13.71 -10.15 1.65
C ARG A 212 13.20 -8.71 1.86
N GLN A 213 12.08 -8.51 2.58
CA GLN A 213 11.61 -7.18 2.96
C GLN A 213 12.67 -6.44 3.81
N ARG A 214 13.34 -7.12 4.75
CA ARG A 214 14.41 -6.51 5.56
C ARG A 214 15.64 -6.15 4.74
N GLU A 215 15.98 -6.93 3.72
CA GLU A 215 17.06 -6.58 2.78
C GLU A 215 16.72 -5.32 1.98
N ILE A 216 15.48 -5.20 1.49
CA ILE A 216 15.00 -4.01 0.78
C ILE A 216 15.06 -2.80 1.71
N GLU A 217 14.51 -2.89 2.92
CA GLU A 217 14.56 -1.83 3.92
C GLU A 217 16.01 -1.37 4.22
N SER A 218 16.94 -2.31 4.31
CA SER A 218 18.37 -1.98 4.47
C SER A 218 18.91 -1.19 3.29
N LYS A 219 18.49 -1.50 2.06
CA LYS A 219 18.91 -0.76 0.85
C LYS A 219 18.30 0.64 0.79
N GLU A 220 17.06 0.79 1.20
CA GLU A 220 16.40 2.10 1.30
C GLU A 220 17.10 3.00 2.33
N LEU A 221 17.51 2.45 3.48
CA LEU A 221 18.31 3.17 4.47
C LEU A 221 19.69 3.58 3.94
N GLU A 222 20.34 2.74 3.11
CA GLU A 222 21.58 3.11 2.42
C GLU A 222 21.35 4.32 1.49
N PHE A 223 20.22 4.36 0.75
CA PHE A 223 19.86 5.50 -0.08
C PHE A 223 19.61 6.76 0.74
N ASP A 224 18.92 6.65 1.85
CA ASP A 224 18.68 7.80 2.74
C ASP A 224 19.99 8.32 3.38
N MET A 225 20.94 7.44 3.68
CA MET A 225 22.29 7.85 4.07
C MET A 225 23.01 8.65 2.98
N ILE A 226 22.91 8.21 1.72
CA ILE A 226 23.52 8.94 0.57
C ILE A 226 22.85 10.31 0.43
N LYS A 227 21.51 10.38 0.45
CA LYS A 227 20.77 11.65 0.39
C LYS A 227 21.16 12.61 1.50
N THR A 228 21.28 12.10 2.73
CA THR A 228 21.63 12.90 3.91
C THR A 228 23.06 13.39 3.83
N LYS A 229 24.01 12.54 3.44
CA LYS A 229 25.42 12.96 3.23
C LYS A 229 25.53 14.05 2.17
N ALA A 230 24.80 13.92 1.08
CA ALA A 230 24.78 14.89 -0.02
C ALA A 230 24.25 16.28 0.40
N LEU A 231 23.58 16.43 1.53
CA LEU A 231 23.19 17.75 2.04
C LEU A 231 24.38 18.64 2.42
N ASN A 232 25.49 18.03 2.82
CA ASN A 232 26.72 18.70 3.25
C ASN A 232 27.81 18.71 2.18
N GLU A 233 27.52 18.17 0.96
CA GLU A 233 28.46 18.14 -0.14
C GLU A 233 28.37 19.42 -0.99
N PHE A 234 29.47 19.74 -1.66
CA PHE A 234 29.50 20.82 -2.63
C PHE A 234 28.65 20.44 -3.86
N LYS A 235 27.74 21.33 -4.27
CA LYS A 235 26.85 21.11 -5.43
C LYS A 235 27.09 22.16 -6.48
N GLY A 236 27.04 21.76 -7.75
CA GLY A 236 27.11 22.67 -8.87
C GLY A 236 26.31 22.15 -10.05
N ASP A 237 25.77 23.05 -10.83
CA ASP A 237 25.09 22.74 -12.08
C ASP A 237 25.82 23.44 -13.24
N VAL A 238 26.03 22.73 -14.32
CA VAL A 238 26.51 23.29 -15.57
C VAL A 238 25.35 23.38 -16.54
N SER A 239 25.06 24.61 -17.03
CA SER A 239 24.03 24.83 -18.02
C SER A 239 24.66 25.33 -19.32
N ILE A 240 24.41 24.65 -20.42
CA ILE A 240 24.84 25.03 -21.75
C ILE A 240 23.58 25.23 -22.58
N SER A 241 23.43 26.42 -23.20
CA SER A 241 22.32 26.67 -24.10
C SER A 241 22.82 27.18 -25.45
N PHE A 242 22.14 26.75 -26.50
CA PHE A 242 22.34 27.20 -27.86
C PHE A 242 20.99 27.53 -28.49
N GLY A 243 20.84 28.72 -29.06
CA GLY A 243 19.55 29.12 -29.58
C GLY A 243 19.61 30.28 -30.58
N LEU A 244 18.42 30.58 -31.08
CA LEU A 244 18.11 31.66 -32.00
C LEU A 244 17.18 32.63 -31.27
N ILE A 245 17.56 33.89 -31.26
CA ILE A 245 16.74 35.01 -30.78
C ILE A 245 16.36 35.86 -31.98
N GLY A 246 15.08 36.05 -32.16
CA GLY A 246 14.53 36.92 -33.17
C GLY A 246 13.65 37.99 -32.56
N ASP A 247 13.79 39.22 -33.00
CA ASP A 247 12.90 40.31 -32.68
C ASP A 247 12.54 41.11 -33.92
N ASN A 248 11.30 41.55 -34.04
CA ASN A 248 10.85 42.40 -35.13
C ASN A 248 9.51 43.06 -34.76
N SER A 249 9.24 44.23 -35.43
CA SER A 249 7.92 44.86 -35.32
C SER A 249 6.79 44.10 -36.02
N HIS A 250 7.11 43.07 -36.83
CA HIS A 250 6.18 42.24 -37.58
C HIS A 250 6.45 40.74 -37.23
N LEU A 251 5.42 40.03 -36.85
CA LEU A 251 5.52 38.63 -36.44
C LEU A 251 6.14 37.72 -37.52
N ASN A 252 5.77 37.89 -38.78
CA ASN A 252 6.27 37.09 -39.91
C ASN A 252 7.75 37.35 -40.27
N LYS A 253 8.39 38.34 -39.66
CA LYS A 253 9.79 38.74 -39.92
C LYS A 253 10.71 38.49 -38.71
N VAL A 254 10.19 37.89 -37.63
CA VAL A 254 10.95 37.71 -36.38
C VAL A 254 12.25 36.92 -36.62
N TYR A 255 12.27 35.98 -37.55
CA TYR A 255 13.46 35.20 -37.88
C TYR A 255 14.21 35.62 -39.14
N ASN A 256 13.92 36.79 -39.72
CA ASN A 256 14.64 37.22 -40.94
C ASN A 256 16.14 37.47 -40.68
N ASN A 257 16.52 37.94 -39.47
CA ASN A 257 17.90 38.14 -39.04
C ASN A 257 18.07 37.70 -37.58
N PRO A 258 18.01 36.38 -37.29
CA PRO A 258 18.12 35.93 -35.94
C PRO A 258 19.54 36.04 -35.41
N THR A 259 19.68 36.40 -34.13
CA THR A 259 20.96 36.41 -33.44
C THR A 259 21.21 35.03 -32.84
N GLN A 260 22.39 34.46 -33.10
CA GLN A 260 22.82 33.21 -32.45
C GLN A 260 23.48 33.52 -31.10
N THR A 261 23.06 32.88 -30.05
CA THR A 261 23.61 33.15 -28.71
C THR A 261 24.00 31.83 -28.02
N PRO A 262 25.26 31.39 -28.14
CA PRO A 262 25.77 30.38 -27.23
C PRO A 262 25.95 31.00 -25.84
N ARG A 263 25.39 30.33 -24.78
CA ARG A 263 25.60 30.71 -23.39
C ARG A 263 26.05 29.51 -22.59
N VAL A 264 27.09 29.71 -21.77
CA VAL A 264 27.58 28.75 -20.78
C VAL A 264 27.49 29.45 -19.42
N SER A 265 26.83 28.84 -18.47
CA SER A 265 26.71 29.33 -17.10
C SER A 265 26.89 28.19 -16.07
#